data_2517e63d592ba1e1e353e675cb911cd8
#
_entry.id   2517e63d592ba1e1e353e675cb911cd8
#
_cell.length_a   1.000
_cell.length_b   1.000
_cell.length_c   1.000
_cell.angle_alpha   90.00
_cell.angle_beta   90.00
_cell.angle_gamma   90.00
#
_symmetry.space_group_name_H-M   'P 1'
#
loop_
_entity.id
_entity.type
_entity.pdbx_description
1 polymer ?
#
loop_
_entity_poly.entity_id
_entity_poly.type
_entity_poly.pdbx_seq_one_letter_code
_entity_poly.pdbx_strand_id
1 'polypeptide(L)'
;MECTAERGTLKILNIPCRYYRVYTDPDVSCDEQNFGFVERDLSIPIEQAALVLVDVWSTHYIDSWLQRATEVTRERIVPLLQAARRAGVTVIHAPSPFVVERHHPEFTPTSGSSAEPSAWPPPAFRGIYRSGEHADFGRDREPRLQDAISRYETELKISDLVAPLPGEPIIATGDQLHELLTERRILHLVYAGFATNWCVIGRDYGIIAMNERGYNIVLVRDATTGVEFHDSVKDL
;
A
#
# COMPACT_ATOMS: atom_id res chain seq x y z
N MET A 1 32.87 35.73 12.58
CA MET A 1 32.48 35.24 11.24
C MET A 1 31.27 34.37 11.44
N GLU A 2 30.07 35.01 11.45
CA GLU A 2 28.80 34.36 11.69
C GLU A 2 28.37 33.66 10.37
N CYS A 3 28.28 32.36 10.44
CA CYS A 3 27.71 31.55 9.34
C CYS A 3 26.20 31.59 9.47
N THR A 4 25.53 32.52 8.83
CA THR A 4 24.09 32.51 8.64
C THR A 4 23.75 31.43 7.64
N ALA A 5 23.32 30.26 8.13
CA ALA A 5 22.67 29.25 7.32
C ALA A 5 21.36 29.85 6.77
N GLU A 6 21.30 30.08 5.47
CA GLU A 6 20.04 30.36 4.76
C GLU A 6 19.09 29.21 5.04
N ARG A 7 18.05 29.43 5.82
CA ARG A 7 16.95 28.50 5.95
C ARG A 7 16.22 28.48 4.59
N GLY A 8 16.48 27.45 3.80
CA GLY A 8 15.72 27.17 2.59
C GLY A 8 14.23 27.21 2.90
N THR A 9 13.45 27.84 2.06
CA THR A 9 12.00 27.93 2.21
C THR A 9 11.43 26.50 2.20
N LEU A 10 10.84 26.07 3.33
CA LEU A 10 10.19 24.77 3.44
C LEU A 10 9.08 24.67 2.37
N LYS A 11 9.18 23.68 1.48
CA LYS A 11 8.14 23.40 0.52
C LYS A 11 7.01 22.65 1.25
N ILE A 12 5.80 23.17 1.16
CA ILE A 12 4.62 22.61 1.80
C ILE A 12 3.72 21.96 0.76
N LEU A 13 3.31 20.73 1.03
CA LEU A 13 2.28 20.00 0.30
C LEU A 13 0.94 20.21 1.02
N ASN A 14 -0.04 20.79 0.35
CA ASN A 14 -1.39 20.95 0.88
C ASN A 14 -2.30 19.90 0.24
N ILE A 15 -2.89 19.06 1.09
CA ILE A 15 -3.75 17.95 0.67
C ILE A 15 -5.12 18.13 1.31
N PRO A 16 -6.20 18.33 0.53
CA PRO A 16 -7.55 18.27 1.06
C PRO A 16 -7.86 16.81 1.47
N CYS A 17 -8.10 16.60 2.74
CA CYS A 17 -8.36 15.30 3.31
C CYS A 17 -9.72 15.27 3.98
N ARG A 18 -10.32 14.08 4.06
CA ARG A 18 -11.44 13.82 4.95
C ARG A 18 -11.15 12.62 5.83
N TYR A 19 -11.67 12.65 7.06
CA TYR A 19 -11.61 11.52 7.97
C TYR A 19 -12.99 11.24 8.56
N TYR A 20 -13.20 10.01 8.97
CA TYR A 20 -14.45 9.62 9.63
C TYR A 20 -14.38 10.00 11.11
N ARG A 21 -15.31 10.85 11.54
CA ARG A 21 -15.41 11.32 12.90
C ARG A 21 -16.44 10.50 13.68
N VAL A 22 -16.00 9.74 14.68
CA VAL A 22 -16.82 8.86 15.52
C VAL A 22 -17.15 9.49 16.89
N TYR A 23 -17.28 10.78 16.92
CA TYR A 23 -17.70 11.58 18.10
C TYR A 23 -18.43 12.83 17.62
N THR A 24 -19.10 13.51 18.55
CA THR A 24 -19.92 14.69 18.27
C THR A 24 -19.39 15.91 19.04
N ASP A 25 -19.92 17.07 18.72
CA ASP A 25 -19.70 18.27 19.53
C ASP A 25 -20.46 18.13 20.86
N PRO A 26 -20.06 18.87 21.92
CA PRO A 26 -20.63 18.70 23.28
C PRO A 26 -22.15 18.79 23.36
N ASP A 27 -22.77 19.59 22.50
CA ASP A 27 -24.21 19.85 22.49
C ASP A 27 -25.01 18.87 21.62
N VAL A 28 -24.34 17.89 21.00
CA VAL A 28 -24.94 16.89 20.11
C VAL A 28 -24.82 15.51 20.74
N SER A 29 -25.92 14.75 20.78
CA SER A 29 -25.91 13.38 21.29
C SER A 29 -24.86 12.52 20.54
N CYS A 30 -24.05 11.78 21.30
CA CYS A 30 -23.01 10.91 20.74
C CYS A 30 -23.61 9.58 20.28
N ASP A 31 -24.39 9.64 19.24
CA ASP A 31 -25.05 8.52 18.58
C ASP A 31 -24.54 8.34 17.16
N GLU A 32 -24.51 7.10 16.65
CA GLU A 32 -23.98 6.75 15.32
C GLU A 32 -24.63 7.55 14.17
N GLN A 33 -25.92 7.91 14.31
CA GLN A 33 -26.62 8.76 13.33
C GLN A 33 -26.03 10.17 13.18
N ASN A 34 -25.23 10.62 14.16
CA ASN A 34 -24.57 11.91 14.18
C ASN A 34 -23.09 11.83 13.77
N PHE A 35 -22.60 10.62 13.47
CA PHE A 35 -21.24 10.42 12.99
C PHE A 35 -21.14 10.70 11.49
N GLY A 36 -19.98 11.11 11.02
CA GLY A 36 -19.80 11.43 9.62
C GLY A 36 -18.38 11.80 9.25
N PHE A 37 -18.22 12.22 8.01
CA PHE A 37 -16.94 12.72 7.54
C PHE A 37 -16.75 14.20 7.90
N VAL A 38 -15.50 14.53 8.26
CA VAL A 38 -15.03 15.90 8.40
C VAL A 38 -13.94 16.15 7.39
N GLU A 39 -14.00 17.30 6.71
CA GLU A 39 -12.97 17.73 5.78
C GLU A 39 -11.91 18.57 6.47
N ARG A 40 -10.68 18.43 6.08
CA ARG A 40 -9.53 19.16 6.63
C ARG A 40 -8.42 19.27 5.59
N ASP A 41 -7.86 20.46 5.46
CA ASP A 41 -6.61 20.64 4.73
C ASP A 41 -5.43 20.21 5.60
N LEU A 42 -4.60 19.34 5.05
CA LEU A 42 -3.40 18.83 5.68
C LEU A 42 -2.18 19.48 5.00
N SER A 43 -1.46 20.32 5.76
CA SER A 43 -0.24 20.99 5.29
C SER A 43 0.98 20.24 5.79
N ILE A 44 1.73 19.63 4.88
CA ILE A 44 2.84 18.72 5.18
C ILE A 44 4.13 19.25 4.53
N PRO A 45 5.25 19.32 5.27
CA PRO A 45 6.55 19.51 4.66
C PRO A 45 6.84 18.39 3.66
N ILE A 46 7.23 18.74 2.43
CA ILE A 46 7.42 17.76 1.34
C ILE A 46 8.46 16.71 1.71
N GLU A 47 9.52 17.11 2.39
CA GLU A 47 10.58 16.21 2.87
C GLU A 47 10.12 15.20 3.92
N GLN A 48 8.97 15.42 4.55
CA GLN A 48 8.35 14.51 5.53
C GLN A 48 7.24 13.63 4.92
N ALA A 49 7.04 13.70 3.60
CA ALA A 49 6.00 12.97 2.88
C ALA A 49 6.58 11.91 1.94
N ALA A 50 5.91 10.77 1.85
CA ALA A 50 6.17 9.77 0.81
C ALA A 50 4.88 9.33 0.13
N LEU A 51 4.96 9.10 -1.18
CA LEU A 51 3.96 8.38 -1.96
C LEU A 51 4.35 6.91 -1.98
N VAL A 52 3.52 6.04 -1.41
CA VAL A 52 3.72 4.59 -1.38
C VAL A 52 2.79 3.94 -2.41
N LEU A 53 3.39 3.33 -3.44
CA LEU A 53 2.69 2.62 -4.51
C LEU A 53 2.68 1.13 -4.21
N VAL A 54 1.55 0.63 -3.72
CA VAL A 54 1.39 -0.78 -3.33
C VAL A 54 0.88 -1.59 -4.52
N ASP A 55 1.59 -2.66 -4.87
CA ASP A 55 1.16 -3.70 -5.82
C ASP A 55 0.50 -3.16 -7.11
N VAL A 56 1.10 -2.14 -7.75
CA VAL A 56 0.64 -1.65 -9.06
C VAL A 56 1.13 -2.63 -10.13
N TRP A 57 0.38 -3.70 -10.33
CA TRP A 57 0.77 -4.86 -11.12
C TRP A 57 0.54 -4.73 -12.62
N SER A 58 1.33 -5.50 -13.38
CA SER A 58 1.20 -5.64 -14.83
C SER A 58 0.16 -6.67 -15.25
N THR A 59 -0.20 -7.63 -14.38
CA THR A 59 -1.13 -8.73 -14.67
C THR A 59 -1.90 -9.19 -13.44
N HIS A 60 -3.02 -9.87 -13.64
CA HIS A 60 -3.83 -10.51 -12.60
C HIS A 60 -4.72 -11.59 -13.21
N TYR A 61 -5.22 -12.57 -12.41
CA TYR A 61 -6.11 -13.63 -12.89
C TYR A 61 -7.59 -13.24 -12.92
N ILE A 62 -7.96 -12.11 -12.33
CA ILE A 62 -9.33 -11.56 -12.36
C ILE A 62 -9.36 -10.49 -13.45
N ASP A 63 -9.81 -10.88 -14.65
CA ASP A 63 -9.76 -10.04 -15.85
C ASP A 63 -10.49 -8.70 -15.69
N SER A 64 -11.70 -8.71 -15.14
CA SER A 64 -12.50 -7.50 -14.93
C SER A 64 -11.86 -6.53 -13.92
N TRP A 65 -11.26 -7.08 -12.88
CA TRP A 65 -10.51 -6.28 -11.90
C TRP A 65 -9.25 -5.70 -12.51
N LEU A 66 -8.49 -6.49 -13.28
CA LEU A 66 -7.28 -6.02 -13.97
C LEU A 66 -7.57 -4.88 -14.94
N GLN A 67 -8.70 -4.97 -15.68
CA GLN A 67 -9.14 -3.90 -16.57
C GLN A 67 -9.36 -2.59 -15.77
N ARG A 68 -10.13 -2.65 -14.69
CA ARG A 68 -10.40 -1.51 -13.81
C ARG A 68 -9.13 -0.98 -13.15
N ALA A 69 -8.27 -1.84 -12.63
CA ALA A 69 -6.99 -1.46 -12.05
C ALA A 69 -6.06 -0.78 -13.07
N THR A 70 -6.06 -1.23 -14.32
CA THR A 70 -5.29 -0.62 -15.41
C THR A 70 -5.80 0.78 -15.74
N GLU A 71 -7.11 0.97 -15.75
CA GLU A 71 -7.74 2.28 -15.97
C GLU A 71 -7.40 3.25 -14.83
N VAL A 72 -7.59 2.83 -13.58
CA VAL A 72 -7.19 3.61 -12.39
C VAL A 72 -5.69 3.94 -12.44
N THR A 73 -4.85 3.00 -12.86
CA THR A 73 -3.42 3.26 -13.02
C THR A 73 -3.15 4.39 -14.01
N ARG A 74 -3.76 4.34 -15.19
CA ARG A 74 -3.54 5.36 -16.24
C ARG A 74 -4.10 6.71 -15.85
N GLU A 75 -5.31 6.74 -15.33
CA GLU A 75 -6.06 7.99 -15.14
C GLU A 75 -5.80 8.67 -13.80
N ARG A 76 -5.37 7.92 -12.79
CA ARG A 76 -5.21 8.41 -11.42
C ARG A 76 -3.79 8.23 -10.89
N ILE A 77 -3.24 7.01 -10.92
CA ILE A 77 -1.91 6.75 -10.33
C ILE A 77 -0.81 7.43 -11.15
N VAL A 78 -0.81 7.34 -12.46
CA VAL A 78 0.22 7.97 -13.30
C VAL A 78 0.26 9.49 -13.11
N PRO A 79 -0.84 10.24 -13.18
CA PRO A 79 -0.82 11.69 -12.90
C PRO A 79 -0.36 12.01 -11.47
N LEU A 80 -0.80 11.24 -10.47
CA LEU A 80 -0.39 11.40 -9.08
C LEU A 80 1.13 11.19 -8.92
N LEU A 81 1.66 10.09 -9.47
CA LEU A 81 3.09 9.79 -9.48
C LEU A 81 3.91 10.90 -10.14
N GLN A 82 3.48 11.37 -11.30
CA GLN A 82 4.15 12.47 -11.99
C GLN A 82 4.12 13.77 -11.17
N ALA A 83 3.01 14.06 -10.49
CA ALA A 83 2.90 15.22 -9.61
C ALA A 83 3.83 15.09 -8.40
N ALA A 84 3.88 13.92 -7.75
CA ALA A 84 4.78 13.63 -6.64
C ALA A 84 6.25 13.81 -7.03
N ARG A 85 6.66 13.25 -8.18
CA ARG A 85 8.01 13.41 -8.74
C ARG A 85 8.38 14.86 -8.99
N ARG A 86 7.49 15.63 -9.63
CA ARG A 86 7.71 17.08 -9.88
C ARG A 86 7.80 17.89 -8.60
N ALA A 87 7.02 17.54 -7.59
CA ALA A 87 7.04 18.22 -6.30
C ALA A 87 8.29 17.90 -5.47
N GLY A 88 8.93 16.77 -5.74
CA GLY A 88 10.07 16.25 -4.95
C GLY A 88 9.63 15.43 -3.75
N VAL A 89 8.39 14.91 -3.75
CA VAL A 89 7.92 13.93 -2.75
C VAL A 89 8.66 12.62 -2.97
N THR A 90 9.10 11.97 -1.90
CA THR A 90 9.70 10.63 -1.98
C THR A 90 8.69 9.63 -2.53
N VAL A 91 9.03 8.97 -3.63
CA VAL A 91 8.24 7.87 -4.20
C VAL A 91 8.83 6.56 -3.76
N ILE A 92 7.99 5.65 -3.24
CA ILE A 92 8.37 4.32 -2.77
C ILE A 92 7.50 3.30 -3.48
N HIS A 93 8.15 2.32 -4.14
CA HIS A 93 7.45 1.21 -4.76
C HIS A 93 7.43 0.03 -3.78
N ALA A 94 6.23 -0.48 -3.50
CA ALA A 94 5.98 -1.56 -2.54
C ALA A 94 5.24 -2.73 -3.23
N PRO A 95 5.88 -3.42 -4.17
CA PRO A 95 5.29 -4.60 -4.80
C PRO A 95 5.33 -5.80 -3.84
N SER A 96 4.61 -6.85 -4.19
CA SER A 96 4.67 -8.12 -3.44
C SER A 96 6.11 -8.63 -3.30
N PRO A 97 6.50 -9.20 -2.15
CA PRO A 97 7.89 -9.60 -1.86
C PRO A 97 8.52 -10.47 -2.95
N PHE A 98 7.78 -11.44 -3.50
CA PHE A 98 8.29 -12.31 -4.57
C PHE A 98 8.58 -11.56 -5.88
N VAL A 99 7.93 -10.42 -6.13
CA VAL A 99 8.24 -9.54 -7.28
C VAL A 99 9.59 -8.87 -7.06
N VAL A 100 9.88 -8.45 -5.82
CA VAL A 100 11.18 -7.89 -5.46
C VAL A 100 12.26 -8.95 -5.62
N GLU A 101 12.09 -10.12 -5.02
CA GLU A 101 13.06 -11.22 -5.09
C GLU A 101 13.42 -11.58 -6.54
N ARG A 102 12.45 -11.54 -7.44
CA ARG A 102 12.64 -11.94 -8.83
C ARG A 102 13.18 -10.84 -9.75
N HIS A 103 12.60 -9.66 -9.67
CA HIS A 103 12.87 -8.59 -10.63
C HIS A 103 13.75 -7.46 -10.09
N HIS A 104 13.92 -7.40 -8.76
CA HIS A 104 14.66 -6.36 -8.06
C HIS A 104 15.49 -6.95 -6.91
N PRO A 105 16.30 -8.02 -7.15
CA PRO A 105 16.97 -8.77 -6.09
C PRO A 105 17.91 -7.91 -5.22
N GLU A 106 18.37 -6.77 -5.74
CA GLU A 106 19.17 -5.79 -5.00
C GLU A 106 18.42 -5.14 -3.81
N PHE A 107 17.08 -5.21 -3.81
CA PHE A 107 16.22 -4.72 -2.72
C PHE A 107 15.68 -5.85 -1.83
N THR A 108 16.07 -7.08 -2.09
CA THR A 108 15.68 -8.21 -1.23
C THR A 108 16.29 -8.03 0.16
N PRO A 109 15.50 -8.18 1.26
CA PRO A 109 16.04 -8.06 2.61
C PRO A 109 17.19 -9.05 2.84
N THR A 110 18.33 -8.55 3.32
CA THR A 110 19.50 -9.39 3.65
C THR A 110 19.31 -10.19 4.94
N SER A 111 18.37 -9.79 5.77
CA SER A 111 17.96 -10.51 6.99
C SER A 111 16.45 -10.75 6.90
N GLY A 112 16.07 -12.00 6.74
CA GLY A 112 14.70 -12.41 7.03
C GLY A 112 14.36 -12.07 8.48
N SER A 113 13.09 -11.78 8.77
CA SER A 113 12.61 -11.67 10.16
C SER A 113 13.20 -12.82 10.98
N SER A 114 14.05 -12.52 11.94
CA SER A 114 14.76 -13.50 12.78
C SER A 114 13.87 -14.22 13.79
N ALA A 115 12.57 -14.03 13.73
CA ALA A 115 11.62 -14.78 14.52
C ALA A 115 11.49 -16.18 13.93
N GLU A 116 11.99 -17.20 14.60
CA GLU A 116 11.68 -18.60 14.33
C GLU A 116 10.16 -18.72 14.16
N PRO A 117 9.66 -19.35 13.09
CA PRO A 117 8.23 -19.51 12.89
C PRO A 117 7.66 -20.23 14.11
N SER A 118 6.73 -19.60 14.82
CA SER A 118 6.03 -20.24 15.94
C SER A 118 5.63 -21.65 15.54
N ALA A 119 5.87 -22.64 16.43
CA ALA A 119 5.44 -24.02 16.21
C ALA A 119 3.90 -24.13 16.13
N TRP A 120 3.18 -23.13 16.60
CA TRP A 120 1.72 -23.06 16.61
C TRP A 120 1.19 -21.81 15.92
N PRO A 121 0.11 -21.90 15.10
CA PRO A 121 -0.55 -23.12 14.60
C PRO A 121 0.39 -23.96 13.71
N PRO A 122 0.16 -25.29 13.62
CA PRO A 122 1.03 -26.16 12.83
C PRO A 122 1.00 -25.77 11.33
N PRO A 123 2.09 -25.97 10.58
CA PRO A 123 2.16 -25.61 9.16
C PRO A 123 1.00 -26.15 8.31
N ALA A 124 0.54 -27.38 8.59
CA ALA A 124 -0.58 -28.01 7.91
C ALA A 124 -1.93 -27.28 8.11
N PHE A 125 -2.05 -26.44 9.13
CA PHE A 125 -3.25 -25.64 9.45
C PHE A 125 -3.17 -24.20 8.95
N ARG A 126 -1.96 -23.70 8.64
CA ARG A 126 -1.77 -22.29 8.24
C ARG A 126 -2.33 -22.02 6.86
N GLY A 127 -2.86 -20.79 6.70
CA GLY A 127 -3.39 -20.33 5.42
C GLY A 127 -4.79 -20.85 5.15
N ILE A 128 -5.24 -20.69 3.90
CA ILE A 128 -6.58 -21.09 3.45
C ILE A 128 -6.65 -22.52 2.92
N TYR A 129 -5.53 -23.04 2.43
CA TYR A 129 -5.41 -24.44 1.97
C TYR A 129 -4.73 -25.27 3.07
N ARG A 130 -5.54 -26.04 3.78
CA ARG A 130 -5.06 -26.89 4.87
C ARG A 130 -4.76 -28.30 4.38
N SER A 131 -4.00 -29.06 5.13
CA SER A 131 -3.58 -30.41 4.71
C SER A 131 -3.57 -31.40 5.89
N GLY A 132 -3.35 -32.69 5.58
CA GLY A 132 -3.31 -33.75 6.57
C GLY A 132 -4.64 -33.86 7.34
N GLU A 133 -4.55 -34.00 8.66
CA GLU A 133 -5.70 -34.09 9.58
C GLU A 133 -6.57 -32.79 9.61
N HIS A 134 -6.09 -31.71 9.02
CA HIS A 134 -6.79 -30.43 8.96
C HIS A 134 -7.42 -30.15 7.60
N ALA A 135 -7.36 -31.06 6.64
CA ALA A 135 -7.82 -30.84 5.26
C ALA A 135 -9.30 -30.43 5.19
N ASP A 136 -10.16 -30.98 6.05
CA ASP A 136 -11.60 -30.67 6.10
C ASP A 136 -11.89 -29.21 6.46
N PHE A 137 -10.94 -28.49 7.05
CA PHE A 137 -11.06 -27.07 7.37
C PHE A 137 -10.42 -26.18 6.29
N GLY A 138 -9.87 -26.76 5.23
CA GLY A 138 -9.27 -26.04 4.12
C GLY A 138 -10.29 -25.66 3.07
N ARG A 139 -9.91 -24.69 2.23
CA ARG A 139 -10.67 -24.37 1.01
C ARG A 139 -10.23 -25.27 -0.13
N ASP A 140 -11.15 -25.54 -1.05
CA ASP A 140 -10.79 -26.20 -2.31
C ASP A 140 -9.84 -25.32 -3.12
N ARG A 141 -8.95 -25.99 -3.86
CA ARG A 141 -8.04 -25.26 -4.76
C ARG A 141 -8.82 -24.76 -5.97
N GLU A 142 -8.64 -23.48 -6.26
CA GLU A 142 -9.30 -22.82 -7.38
C GLU A 142 -8.42 -23.01 -8.65
N PRO A 143 -8.90 -23.74 -9.69
CA PRO A 143 -8.07 -24.06 -10.85
C PRO A 143 -7.49 -22.83 -11.56
N ARG A 144 -8.29 -21.78 -11.78
CA ARG A 144 -7.81 -20.54 -12.41
C ARG A 144 -6.73 -19.83 -11.59
N LEU A 145 -6.81 -19.88 -10.27
CA LEU A 145 -5.78 -19.33 -9.41
C LEU A 145 -4.49 -20.16 -9.51
N GLN A 146 -4.59 -21.48 -9.57
CA GLN A 146 -3.41 -22.35 -9.71
C GLN A 146 -2.68 -22.08 -11.04
N ASP A 147 -3.43 -21.96 -12.16
CA ASP A 147 -2.86 -21.59 -13.45
C ASP A 147 -2.19 -20.21 -13.44
N ALA A 148 -2.79 -19.25 -12.70
CA ALA A 148 -2.23 -17.92 -12.56
C ALA A 148 -0.95 -17.89 -11.73
N ILE A 149 -0.88 -18.67 -10.64
CA ILE A 149 0.31 -18.74 -9.78
C ILE A 149 1.54 -19.12 -10.61
N SER A 150 1.43 -20.11 -11.49
CA SER A 150 2.55 -20.53 -12.36
C SER A 150 3.01 -19.43 -13.32
N ARG A 151 2.08 -18.61 -13.83
CA ARG A 151 2.39 -17.46 -14.69
C ARG A 151 2.95 -16.27 -13.92
N TYR A 152 2.49 -16.05 -12.68
CA TYR A 152 2.99 -14.96 -11.85
C TYR A 152 4.49 -15.04 -11.60
N GLU A 153 5.02 -16.25 -11.55
CA GLU A 153 6.46 -16.43 -11.42
C GLU A 153 7.27 -15.77 -12.55
N THR A 154 6.71 -15.59 -13.73
CA THR A 154 7.40 -15.02 -14.88
C THR A 154 6.83 -13.68 -15.36
N GLU A 155 5.54 -13.44 -15.19
CA GLU A 155 4.82 -12.32 -15.80
C GLU A 155 4.50 -11.18 -14.82
N LEU A 156 4.35 -11.49 -13.52
CA LEU A 156 3.98 -10.47 -12.57
C LEU A 156 5.16 -9.58 -12.21
N LYS A 157 5.04 -8.31 -12.53
CA LYS A 157 6.02 -7.25 -12.24
C LYS A 157 5.31 -5.94 -11.92
N ILE A 158 6.05 -4.95 -11.48
CA ILE A 158 5.56 -3.56 -11.42
C ILE A 158 5.13 -3.15 -12.83
N SER A 159 3.97 -2.54 -12.97
CA SER A 159 3.46 -2.05 -14.26
C SER A 159 4.44 -1.05 -14.89
N ASP A 160 4.71 -1.22 -16.18
CA ASP A 160 5.58 -0.31 -16.94
C ASP A 160 5.06 1.13 -16.94
N LEU A 161 3.76 1.34 -16.69
CA LEU A 161 3.15 2.67 -16.56
C LEU A 161 3.67 3.46 -15.36
N VAL A 162 4.14 2.76 -14.32
CA VAL A 162 4.64 3.33 -13.06
C VAL A 162 6.05 2.84 -12.76
N ALA A 163 6.82 2.48 -13.78
CA ALA A 163 8.17 1.97 -13.62
C ALA A 163 9.00 2.86 -12.67
N PRO A 164 9.74 2.26 -11.73
CA PRO A 164 10.63 3.00 -10.84
C PRO A 164 11.70 3.77 -11.63
N LEU A 165 11.97 4.99 -11.21
CA LEU A 165 13.12 5.75 -11.71
C LEU A 165 14.38 5.43 -10.90
N PRO A 166 15.59 5.66 -11.48
CA PRO A 166 16.83 5.54 -10.72
C PRO A 166 16.79 6.35 -9.42
N GLY A 167 17.06 5.71 -8.30
CA GLY A 167 17.03 6.33 -6.97
C GLY A 167 15.68 6.28 -6.26
N GLU A 168 14.60 5.82 -6.90
CA GLU A 168 13.34 5.52 -6.22
C GLU A 168 13.46 4.18 -5.50
N PRO A 169 13.24 4.12 -4.17
CA PRO A 169 13.34 2.89 -3.41
C PRO A 169 12.22 1.92 -3.76
N ILE A 170 12.58 0.64 -3.74
CA ILE A 170 11.67 -0.49 -3.81
C ILE A 170 11.80 -1.25 -2.49
N ILE A 171 10.69 -1.59 -1.86
CA ILE A 171 10.67 -2.33 -0.60
C ILE A 171 9.86 -3.62 -0.73
N ALA A 172 10.22 -4.63 0.06
CA ALA A 172 9.56 -5.92 0.11
C ALA A 172 8.88 -6.18 1.46
N THR A 173 9.25 -5.44 2.51
CA THR A 173 8.75 -5.66 3.88
C THR A 173 8.44 -4.36 4.60
N GLY A 174 7.60 -4.45 5.64
CA GLY A 174 7.30 -3.33 6.50
C GLY A 174 8.51 -2.83 7.29
N ASP A 175 9.45 -3.69 7.61
CA ASP A 175 10.69 -3.31 8.28
C ASP A 175 11.58 -2.47 7.36
N GLN A 176 11.76 -2.88 6.10
CA GLN A 176 12.47 -2.06 5.10
C GLN A 176 11.81 -0.69 4.91
N LEU A 177 10.47 -0.66 4.84
CA LEU A 177 9.77 0.61 4.75
C LEU A 177 10.05 1.47 5.98
N HIS A 178 9.92 0.91 7.18
CA HIS A 178 10.15 1.64 8.42
C HIS A 178 11.58 2.18 8.55
N GLU A 179 12.60 1.39 8.20
CA GLU A 179 14.00 1.80 8.19
C GLU A 179 14.22 2.99 7.23
N LEU A 180 13.72 2.87 6.00
CA LEU A 180 13.79 3.93 4.99
C LEU A 180 13.13 5.24 5.47
N LEU A 181 11.94 5.14 6.06
CA LEU A 181 11.20 6.29 6.57
C LEU A 181 11.93 6.96 7.74
N THR A 182 12.53 6.15 8.61
CA THR A 182 13.33 6.62 9.75
C THR A 182 14.57 7.37 9.29
N GLU A 183 15.31 6.79 8.36
CA GLU A 183 16.50 7.42 7.77
C GLU A 183 16.19 8.78 7.13
N ARG A 184 15.09 8.83 6.37
CA ARG A 184 14.67 10.05 5.66
C ARG A 184 13.80 10.99 6.48
N ARG A 185 13.47 10.65 7.73
CA ARG A 185 12.58 11.40 8.64
C ARG A 185 11.20 11.68 8.06
N ILE A 186 10.65 10.71 7.32
CA ILE A 186 9.32 10.77 6.74
C ILE A 186 8.30 10.37 7.80
N LEU A 187 7.20 11.11 7.90
CA LEU A 187 6.14 10.93 8.89
C LEU A 187 4.76 10.70 8.25
N HIS A 188 4.59 11.13 7.00
CA HIS A 188 3.31 11.13 6.31
C HIS A 188 3.37 10.23 5.08
N LEU A 189 2.50 9.21 5.07
CA LEU A 189 2.45 8.23 3.98
C LEU A 189 1.16 8.43 3.17
N VAL A 190 1.34 8.74 1.90
CA VAL A 190 0.25 8.85 0.93
C VAL A 190 0.20 7.54 0.15
N TYR A 191 -0.87 6.77 0.33
CA TYR A 191 -1.04 5.45 -0.28
C TYR A 191 -1.85 5.51 -1.56
N ALA A 192 -1.38 4.77 -2.56
CA ALA A 192 -2.07 4.44 -3.80
C ALA A 192 -1.70 3.02 -4.23
N GLY A 193 -2.45 2.42 -5.13
CA GLY A 193 -2.18 1.07 -5.64
C GLY A 193 -3.27 0.06 -5.29
N PHE A 194 -2.94 -1.25 -5.25
CA PHE A 194 -3.93 -2.33 -5.29
C PHE A 194 -3.61 -3.52 -4.37
N ALA A 195 -4.61 -4.35 -4.10
CA ALA A 195 -6.02 -4.00 -4.08
C ALA A 195 -6.33 -3.34 -2.74
N THR A 196 -7.29 -2.40 -2.71
CA THR A 196 -7.62 -1.64 -1.49
C THR A 196 -7.88 -2.55 -0.30
N ASN A 197 -8.78 -3.53 -0.48
CA ASN A 197 -9.21 -4.47 0.55
C ASN A 197 -8.26 -5.66 0.80
N TRP A 198 -7.11 -5.70 0.13
CA TRP A 198 -6.08 -6.72 0.31
C TRP A 198 -4.73 -6.10 0.70
N CYS A 199 -3.85 -5.91 -0.28
CA CYS A 199 -2.45 -5.53 -0.04
C CYS A 199 -2.32 -4.10 0.52
N VAL A 200 -3.12 -3.14 0.03
CA VAL A 200 -3.06 -1.75 0.49
C VAL A 200 -3.36 -1.65 1.99
N ILE A 201 -4.35 -2.39 2.47
CA ILE A 201 -4.72 -2.39 3.89
C ILE A 201 -3.88 -3.39 4.69
N GLY A 202 -3.69 -4.61 4.18
CA GLY A 202 -3.31 -5.78 4.98
C GLY A 202 -1.86 -6.22 4.90
N ARG A 203 -1.00 -5.64 4.03
CA ARG A 203 0.44 -5.95 4.03
C ARG A 203 1.12 -5.42 5.29
N ASP A 204 2.27 -5.97 5.66
CA ASP A 204 3.11 -5.49 6.76
C ASP A 204 3.69 -4.07 6.50
N TYR A 205 3.66 -3.62 5.25
CA TYR A 205 3.89 -2.24 4.82
C TYR A 205 2.58 -1.51 4.41
N GLY A 206 1.43 -2.11 4.67
CA GLY A 206 0.12 -1.54 4.37
C GLY A 206 -0.37 -0.56 5.45
N ILE A 207 -1.57 -0.03 5.21
CA ILE A 207 -2.15 1.04 6.03
C ILE A 207 -2.24 0.67 7.51
N ILE A 208 -2.74 -0.54 7.85
CA ILE A 208 -2.90 -0.95 9.25
C ILE A 208 -1.55 -1.01 9.95
N ALA A 209 -0.60 -1.77 9.39
CA ALA A 209 0.70 -1.98 10.01
C ALA A 209 1.49 -0.69 10.20
N MET A 210 1.45 0.21 9.21
CA MET A 210 2.19 1.47 9.30
C MET A 210 1.50 2.50 10.20
N ASN A 211 0.16 2.47 10.30
CA ASN A 211 -0.58 3.25 11.29
C ASN A 211 -0.25 2.80 12.72
N GLU A 212 -0.16 1.49 12.96
CA GLU A 212 0.25 0.93 14.28
C GLU A 212 1.68 1.33 14.66
N ARG A 213 2.57 1.55 13.68
CA ARG A 213 3.92 2.10 13.88
C ARG A 213 3.93 3.62 14.13
N GLY A 214 2.77 4.29 14.06
CA GLY A 214 2.60 5.71 14.39
C GLY A 214 2.73 6.68 13.22
N TYR A 215 2.80 6.20 11.97
CA TYR A 215 2.81 7.07 10.80
C TYR A 215 1.44 7.69 10.53
N ASN A 216 1.43 8.92 10.03
CA ASN A 216 0.21 9.54 9.52
C ASN A 216 -0.12 8.99 8.13
N ILE A 217 -1.32 8.43 7.98
CA ILE A 217 -1.74 7.72 6.76
C ILE A 217 -2.78 8.54 6.00
N VAL A 218 -2.55 8.72 4.71
CA VAL A 218 -3.50 9.31 3.75
C VAL A 218 -3.72 8.31 2.61
N LEU A 219 -4.95 7.89 2.37
CA LEU A 219 -5.32 7.08 1.21
C LEU A 219 -5.88 7.96 0.09
N VAL A 220 -5.29 7.88 -1.10
CA VAL A 220 -5.84 8.53 -2.31
C VAL A 220 -6.93 7.63 -2.87
N ARG A 221 -8.18 7.94 -2.53
CA ARG A 221 -9.34 7.08 -2.81
C ARG A 221 -9.55 6.75 -4.28
N ASP A 222 -9.26 7.69 -5.16
CA ASP A 222 -9.42 7.52 -6.60
C ASP A 222 -8.24 6.79 -7.24
N ALA A 223 -7.14 6.60 -6.51
CA ALA A 223 -5.93 5.92 -6.97
C ALA A 223 -5.81 4.49 -6.42
N THR A 224 -6.93 3.85 -6.15
CA THR A 224 -7.03 2.46 -5.69
C THR A 224 -8.35 1.85 -6.12
N THR A 225 -8.43 0.51 -6.16
CA THR A 225 -9.70 -0.22 -6.33
C THR A 225 -9.63 -1.56 -5.60
N GLY A 226 -10.74 -1.97 -4.99
CA GLY A 226 -10.89 -3.27 -4.35
C GLY A 226 -11.13 -4.39 -5.35
N VAL A 227 -10.97 -5.63 -4.88
CA VAL A 227 -11.55 -6.80 -5.53
C VAL A 227 -12.99 -6.91 -5.02
N GLU A 228 -13.93 -6.77 -5.93
CA GLU A 228 -15.36 -6.72 -5.61
C GLU A 228 -16.00 -8.09 -5.70
N PHE A 229 -17.18 -8.19 -5.11
CA PHE A 229 -18.06 -9.36 -5.22
C PHE A 229 -19.26 -9.03 -6.10
N HIS A 230 -20.06 -10.07 -6.40
CA HIS A 230 -21.25 -9.96 -7.24
C HIS A 230 -22.20 -8.82 -6.82
N ASP A 231 -22.33 -8.58 -5.52
CA ASP A 231 -23.27 -7.59 -5.00
C ASP A 231 -22.71 -6.16 -5.06
N SER A 232 -21.41 -5.99 -4.83
CA SER A 232 -20.76 -4.67 -4.80
C SER A 232 -20.25 -4.18 -6.16
N VAL A 233 -19.94 -5.09 -7.08
CA VAL A 233 -19.43 -4.72 -8.42
C VAL A 233 -20.43 -3.93 -9.27
N LYS A 234 -21.72 -3.97 -8.92
CA LYS A 234 -22.80 -3.27 -9.63
C LYS A 234 -22.84 -1.77 -9.33
N ASP A 235 -22.20 -1.37 -8.22
CA ASP A 235 -22.22 0.00 -7.71
C ASP A 235 -20.94 0.79 -8.07
N LEU A 236 -20.12 0.23 -8.96
CA LEU A 236 -18.85 0.82 -9.43
C LEU A 236 -19.06 1.76 -10.62
#